data_99072041c4a71d8c77ac5114c88c2c6e
#
_entry.id   99072041c4a71d8c77ac5114c88c2c6e
#
_cell.length_a   1.000
_cell.length_b   1.000
_cell.length_c   1.000
_cell.angle_alpha   90.00
_cell.angle_beta   90.00
_cell.angle_gamma   90.00
#
_symmetry.space_group_name_H-M   'P 1'
#
loop_
_entity.id
_entity.type
_entity.pdbx_description
1 polymer ?
#
loop_
_entity_poly.entity_id
_entity_poly.type
_entity_poly.pdbx_seq_one_letter_code
_entity_poly.pdbx_strand_id
1 'polypeptide(L)'
;MSDKCSEKFYAVKGRLVFHRPQCRFVSAYDPGRLTEVYDYGSGIIMGMTPCNCCRPQVSGGAVLDVAAAESFCKKHGMMCSSDGGGIVITTCAARWRIYRSGSTLFLHHEKWTFRAAKYGKRAGFMIRDKEFSDIAAALFYAYCHDKRYRNTRSNADAISDI
;
A
#
# COMPACT_ATOMS: atom_id res chain seq x y z
N MET A 1 12.13 -19.64 26.77
CA MET A 1 11.20 -19.60 25.61
C MET A 1 10.48 -18.27 25.66
N SER A 2 10.89 -17.33 24.85
CA SER A 2 10.23 -16.02 24.79
C SER A 2 8.92 -16.19 24.04
N ASP A 3 7.80 -16.11 24.74
CA ASP A 3 6.50 -15.89 24.13
C ASP A 3 6.59 -14.61 23.28
N LYS A 4 6.68 -14.79 21.98
CA LYS A 4 6.43 -13.71 21.04
C LYS A 4 4.95 -13.37 21.18
N CYS A 5 4.67 -12.45 22.10
CA CYS A 5 3.37 -11.83 22.20
C CYS A 5 3.11 -11.16 20.84
N SER A 6 2.36 -11.83 19.97
CA SER A 6 1.96 -11.27 18.70
C SER A 6 1.11 -10.05 19.02
N GLU A 7 1.57 -8.87 18.62
CA GLU A 7 0.84 -7.62 18.81
C GLU A 7 -0.47 -7.72 18.03
N LYS A 8 -1.59 -7.78 18.74
CA LYS A 8 -2.93 -7.78 18.13
C LYS A 8 -3.28 -6.39 17.63
N PHE A 9 -4.01 -6.33 16.55
CA PHE A 9 -4.51 -5.08 15.97
C PHE A 9 -6.04 -5.10 15.93
N TYR A 10 -6.63 -3.94 15.68
CA TYR A 10 -8.07 -3.76 15.60
C TYR A 10 -8.48 -2.99 14.37
N ALA A 11 -9.57 -3.40 13.75
CA ALA A 11 -10.21 -2.67 12.67
C ALA A 11 -11.65 -2.32 13.06
N VAL A 12 -12.14 -1.18 12.63
CA VAL A 12 -13.55 -0.82 12.78
C VAL A 12 -14.36 -1.55 11.71
N LYS A 13 -15.45 -2.22 12.09
CA LYS A 13 -16.32 -2.93 11.17
C LYS A 13 -16.75 -2.03 10.00
N GLY A 14 -16.55 -2.52 8.78
CA GLY A 14 -16.85 -1.79 7.55
C GLY A 14 -15.76 -0.82 7.09
N ARG A 15 -14.63 -0.73 7.80
CA ARG A 15 -13.46 0.06 7.37
C ARG A 15 -12.27 -0.84 7.06
N LEU A 16 -11.50 -0.49 6.04
CA LEU A 16 -10.31 -1.22 5.61
C LEU A 16 -9.03 -0.59 6.17
N VAL A 17 -9.05 -0.25 7.46
CA VAL A 17 -7.88 0.30 8.17
C VAL A 17 -7.75 -0.43 9.50
N PHE A 18 -6.56 -0.93 9.80
CA PHE A 18 -6.28 -1.55 11.10
C PHE A 18 -5.34 -0.68 11.95
N HIS A 19 -5.49 -0.80 13.26
CA HIS A 19 -4.91 0.08 14.26
C HIS A 19 -4.23 -0.72 15.38
N ARG A 20 -3.25 -0.11 16.03
CA ARG A 20 -2.76 -0.61 17.33
C ARG A 20 -3.83 -0.46 18.41
N PRO A 21 -3.80 -1.31 19.46
CA PRO A 21 -4.75 -1.22 20.58
C PRO A 21 -4.86 0.17 21.21
N GLN A 22 -3.74 0.88 21.31
CA GLN A 22 -3.64 2.20 21.95
C GLN A 22 -4.00 3.36 21.01
N CYS A 23 -4.44 3.07 19.79
CA CYS A 23 -4.80 4.10 18.85
C CYS A 23 -6.05 4.86 19.30
N ARG A 24 -6.00 6.20 19.23
CA ARG A 24 -7.14 7.06 19.57
C ARG A 24 -8.43 6.69 18.81
N PHE A 25 -8.31 6.16 17.60
CA PHE A 25 -9.47 5.70 16.83
C PHE A 25 -10.07 4.41 17.41
N VAL A 26 -9.28 3.53 18.01
CA VAL A 26 -9.79 2.34 18.68
C VAL A 26 -10.54 2.74 19.97
N SER A 27 -9.96 3.67 20.73
CA SER A 27 -10.56 4.14 21.99
C SER A 27 -11.87 4.92 21.79
N ALA A 28 -12.08 5.47 20.60
CA ALA A 28 -13.29 6.26 20.27
C ALA A 28 -14.49 5.40 19.88
N TYR A 29 -14.30 4.09 19.65
CA TYR A 29 -15.37 3.20 19.20
C TYR A 29 -15.77 2.22 20.29
N ASP A 30 -17.05 1.86 20.28
CA ASP A 30 -17.58 0.78 21.09
C ASP A 30 -16.87 -0.54 20.72
N PRO A 31 -16.42 -1.34 21.73
CA PRO A 31 -15.78 -2.64 21.49
C PRO A 31 -16.56 -3.57 20.56
N GLY A 32 -17.88 -3.52 20.58
CA GLY A 32 -18.76 -4.31 19.70
C GLY A 32 -18.63 -3.95 18.22
N ARG A 33 -18.06 -2.80 17.90
CA ARG A 33 -17.77 -2.33 16.54
C ARG A 33 -16.37 -2.61 16.06
N LEU A 34 -15.53 -3.16 16.91
CA LEU A 34 -14.16 -3.51 16.59
C LEU A 34 -14.07 -4.98 16.16
N THR A 35 -13.20 -5.25 15.22
CA THR A 35 -12.81 -6.60 14.79
C THR A 35 -11.34 -6.78 15.09
N GLU A 36 -10.99 -7.87 15.77
CA GLU A 36 -9.59 -8.25 15.94
C GLU A 36 -8.94 -8.61 14.63
N VAL A 37 -7.74 -8.11 14.42
CA VAL A 37 -6.83 -8.49 13.34
C VAL A 37 -5.64 -9.17 13.99
N TYR A 38 -5.45 -10.43 13.68
CA TYR A 38 -4.55 -11.32 14.42
C TYR A 38 -3.10 -10.82 14.45
N ASP A 39 -2.60 -10.40 13.29
CA ASP A 39 -1.28 -9.80 13.13
C ASP A 39 -1.26 -8.82 11.95
N TYR A 40 -0.12 -8.20 11.72
CA TYR A 40 0.07 -7.25 10.63
C TYR A 40 -0.18 -7.88 9.25
N GLY A 41 0.36 -9.08 9.03
CA GLY A 41 0.21 -9.81 7.76
C GLY A 41 -1.24 -10.17 7.46
N SER A 42 -1.98 -10.59 8.48
CA SER A 42 -3.42 -10.87 8.36
C SER A 42 -4.20 -9.65 7.94
N GLY A 43 -3.90 -8.47 8.50
CA GLY A 43 -4.53 -7.22 8.08
C GLY A 43 -4.30 -6.92 6.59
N ILE A 44 -3.07 -7.10 6.12
CA ILE A 44 -2.72 -6.89 4.71
C ILE A 44 -3.42 -7.89 3.78
N ILE A 45 -3.44 -9.19 4.15
CA ILE A 45 -4.11 -10.25 3.38
C ILE A 45 -5.62 -9.98 3.28
N MET A 46 -6.23 -9.42 4.32
CA MET A 46 -7.63 -9.00 4.33
C MET A 46 -7.89 -7.72 3.53
N GLY A 47 -6.88 -7.15 2.88
CA GLY A 47 -7.00 -5.93 2.09
C GLY A 47 -7.09 -4.65 2.91
N MET A 48 -6.69 -4.69 4.17
CA MET A 48 -6.66 -3.52 5.03
C MET A 48 -5.34 -2.77 4.90
N THR A 49 -5.36 -1.47 5.21
CA THR A 49 -4.16 -0.63 5.28
C THR A 49 -3.84 -0.28 6.73
N PRO A 50 -2.55 -0.16 7.10
CA PRO A 50 -2.18 0.29 8.43
C PRO A 50 -2.60 1.75 8.66
N CYS A 51 -3.02 2.05 9.88
CA CYS A 51 -3.42 3.40 10.26
C CYS A 51 -2.24 4.38 10.23
N ASN A 52 -2.39 5.51 9.57
CA ASN A 52 -1.37 6.56 9.49
C ASN A 52 -1.12 7.26 10.84
N CYS A 53 -2.07 7.20 11.77
CA CYS A 53 -1.95 7.84 13.09
C CYS A 53 -1.08 7.04 14.06
N CYS A 54 -1.41 5.75 14.27
CA CYS A 54 -0.68 4.89 15.20
C CYS A 54 0.47 4.11 14.53
N ARG A 55 0.53 4.11 13.20
CA ARG A 55 1.58 3.50 12.40
C ARG A 55 1.93 2.08 12.85
N PRO A 56 1.00 1.09 12.74
CA PRO A 56 1.34 -0.30 12.98
C PRO A 56 2.56 -0.68 12.17
N GLN A 57 3.52 -1.35 12.78
CA GLN A 57 4.77 -1.73 12.12
C GLN A 57 5.05 -3.22 12.36
N VAL A 58 5.73 -3.83 11.42
CA VAL A 58 6.30 -5.16 11.61
C VAL A 58 7.46 -5.08 12.58
N SER A 59 7.51 -5.99 13.53
CA SER A 59 8.63 -6.08 14.47
C SER A 59 9.94 -6.29 13.71
N GLY A 60 10.95 -5.45 13.96
CA GLY A 60 12.28 -5.54 13.33
C GLY A 60 12.54 -4.53 12.21
N GLY A 61 11.60 -3.63 11.92
CA GLY A 61 11.73 -2.65 10.84
C GLY A 61 11.38 -3.21 9.45
N ALA A 62 11.25 -2.32 8.49
CA ALA A 62 10.85 -2.68 7.14
C ALA A 62 12.02 -3.30 6.35
N VAL A 63 11.79 -4.43 5.73
CA VAL A 63 12.74 -5.11 4.85
C VAL A 63 12.35 -4.91 3.40
N LEU A 64 13.32 -4.57 2.56
CA LEU A 64 13.15 -4.52 1.11
C LEU A 64 13.34 -5.94 0.54
N ASP A 65 12.32 -6.76 0.66
CA ASP A 65 12.34 -8.16 0.23
C ASP A 65 12.01 -8.27 -1.25
N VAL A 66 13.05 -8.43 -2.08
CA VAL A 66 12.92 -8.55 -3.54
C VAL A 66 12.19 -9.82 -3.93
N ALA A 67 12.48 -10.95 -3.27
CA ALA A 67 11.85 -12.23 -3.59
C ALA A 67 10.34 -12.22 -3.31
N ALA A 68 9.93 -11.62 -2.19
CA ALA A 68 8.53 -11.43 -1.87
C ALA A 68 7.83 -10.51 -2.90
N ALA A 69 8.52 -9.45 -3.36
CA ALA A 69 7.99 -8.56 -4.38
C ALA A 69 7.83 -9.26 -5.72
N GLU A 70 8.80 -10.03 -6.17
CA GLU A 70 8.73 -10.81 -7.40
C GLU A 70 7.58 -11.82 -7.37
N SER A 71 7.45 -12.55 -6.27
CA SER A 71 6.36 -13.52 -6.08
C SER A 71 4.98 -12.85 -6.14
N PHE A 72 4.82 -11.73 -5.45
CA PHE A 72 3.58 -10.96 -5.47
C PHE A 72 3.25 -10.45 -6.89
N CYS A 73 4.22 -9.85 -7.56
CA CYS A 73 4.04 -9.29 -8.90
C CYS A 73 3.68 -10.38 -9.91
N LYS A 74 4.35 -11.54 -9.87
CA LYS A 74 4.03 -12.70 -10.70
C LYS A 74 2.59 -13.17 -10.50
N LYS A 75 2.15 -13.28 -9.24
CA LYS A 75 0.78 -13.70 -8.88
C LYS A 75 -0.28 -12.73 -9.44
N HIS A 76 0.04 -11.44 -9.50
CA HIS A 76 -0.91 -10.40 -9.88
C HIS A 76 -0.70 -9.84 -11.31
N GLY A 77 0.15 -10.49 -12.11
CA GLY A 77 0.38 -10.09 -13.50
C GLY A 77 1.09 -8.75 -13.65
N MET A 78 1.94 -8.38 -12.69
CA MET A 78 2.78 -7.19 -12.74
C MET A 78 4.22 -7.55 -13.06
N MET A 79 4.96 -6.62 -13.64
CA MET A 79 6.42 -6.77 -13.82
C MET A 79 7.15 -6.22 -12.60
N CYS A 80 8.22 -6.89 -12.20
CA CYS A 80 9.07 -6.51 -11.10
C CYS A 80 10.54 -6.57 -11.54
N SER A 81 11.31 -5.57 -11.14
CA SER A 81 12.77 -5.54 -11.31
C SER A 81 13.40 -4.82 -10.13
N SER A 82 14.67 -5.11 -9.85
CA SER A 82 15.47 -4.39 -8.86
C SER A 82 16.64 -3.69 -9.55
N ASP A 83 16.99 -2.48 -9.11
CA ASP A 83 18.05 -1.66 -9.70
C ASP A 83 19.12 -1.22 -8.68
N GLY A 84 19.34 -1.98 -7.62
CA GLY A 84 20.32 -1.69 -6.58
C GLY A 84 19.92 -0.57 -5.60
N GLY A 85 18.98 0.28 -5.95
CA GLY A 85 18.43 1.35 -5.09
C GLY A 85 17.01 1.09 -4.63
N GLY A 86 16.36 0.08 -5.18
CA GLY A 86 14.99 -0.24 -4.86
C GLY A 86 14.39 -1.31 -5.75
N ILE A 87 13.09 -1.49 -5.59
CA ILE A 87 12.27 -2.38 -6.41
C ILE A 87 11.40 -1.53 -7.32
N VAL A 88 11.43 -1.82 -8.61
CA VAL A 88 10.59 -1.17 -9.61
C VAL A 88 9.47 -2.11 -9.99
N ILE A 89 8.23 -1.64 -9.86
CA ILE A 89 7.03 -2.36 -10.25
C ILE A 89 6.41 -1.64 -11.42
N THR A 90 6.11 -2.38 -12.47
CA THR A 90 5.37 -1.85 -13.63
C THR A 90 4.05 -2.58 -13.74
N THR A 91 2.98 -1.82 -13.69
CA THR A 91 1.62 -2.28 -13.92
C THR A 91 1.16 -1.83 -15.31
N CYS A 92 -0.05 -2.19 -15.70
CA CYS A 92 -0.62 -1.68 -16.94
C CYS A 92 -0.94 -0.18 -16.92
N ALA A 93 -1.00 0.44 -15.74
CA ALA A 93 -1.43 1.82 -15.56
C ALA A 93 -0.31 2.75 -15.11
N ALA A 94 0.71 2.24 -14.43
CA ALA A 94 1.74 3.06 -13.83
C ALA A 94 3.05 2.30 -13.57
N ARG A 95 4.08 3.07 -13.30
CA ARG A 95 5.36 2.59 -12.80
C ARG A 95 5.55 3.11 -11.38
N TRP A 96 5.97 2.21 -10.49
CA TRP A 96 6.17 2.48 -9.08
C TRP A 96 7.57 2.09 -8.67
N ARG A 97 8.14 2.83 -7.72
CA ARG A 97 9.42 2.49 -7.11
C ARG A 97 9.24 2.34 -5.62
N ILE A 98 9.71 1.22 -5.07
CA ILE A 98 9.80 1.00 -3.63
C ILE A 98 11.26 1.11 -3.25
N TYR A 99 11.57 1.97 -2.30
CA TYR A 99 12.92 2.11 -1.76
C TYR A 99 12.87 2.20 -0.23
N ARG A 100 14.00 1.91 0.40
CA ARG A 100 14.15 1.97 1.86
C ARG A 100 14.92 3.20 2.27
N SER A 101 14.45 3.90 3.30
CA SER A 101 15.19 4.93 3.99
C SER A 101 15.05 4.73 5.50
N GLY A 102 16.15 4.43 6.19
CA GLY A 102 16.12 4.02 7.60
C GLY A 102 15.34 2.73 7.81
N SER A 103 14.35 2.78 8.69
CA SER A 103 13.44 1.66 9.02
C SER A 103 12.13 1.67 8.23
N THR A 104 11.97 2.56 7.27
CA THR A 104 10.73 2.80 6.55
C THR A 104 10.91 2.50 5.06
N LEU A 105 9.89 1.91 4.44
CA LEU A 105 9.78 1.79 3.00
C LEU A 105 8.96 2.96 2.45
N PHE A 106 9.40 3.48 1.33
CA PHE A 106 8.72 4.52 0.58
C PHE A 106 8.25 3.99 -0.75
N LEU A 107 7.03 4.30 -1.10
CA LEU A 107 6.43 3.99 -2.40
C LEU A 107 6.29 5.27 -3.20
N HIS A 108 7.09 5.38 -4.25
CA HIS A 108 7.06 6.49 -5.20
C HIS A 108 6.27 6.11 -6.45
N HIS A 109 5.32 6.95 -6.83
CA HIS A 109 4.57 6.80 -8.07
C HIS A 109 5.28 7.59 -9.18
N GLU A 110 5.93 6.90 -10.10
CA GLU A 110 6.51 7.53 -11.28
C GLU A 110 5.38 7.91 -12.25
N LYS A 111 5.17 9.19 -12.46
CA LYS A 111 4.20 9.67 -13.45
C LYS A 111 4.63 9.23 -14.85
N TRP A 112 3.74 8.63 -15.59
CA TRP A 112 3.91 8.54 -17.04
C TRP A 112 3.97 9.95 -17.62
N THR A 113 5.08 10.28 -18.27
CA THR A 113 5.39 11.59 -18.82
C THR A 113 4.39 12.08 -19.89
N PHE A 114 3.52 11.21 -20.37
CA PHE A 114 2.53 11.54 -21.39
C PHE A 114 1.54 12.64 -21.00
N ARG A 115 1.20 12.77 -19.71
CA ARG A 115 0.32 13.84 -19.23
C ARG A 115 1.07 15.14 -18.90
N ALA A 116 2.34 15.06 -18.53
CA ALA A 116 3.13 16.25 -18.22
C ALA A 116 3.35 17.12 -19.46
N ALA A 117 3.49 16.52 -20.65
CA ALA A 117 3.63 17.24 -21.92
C ALA A 117 2.34 17.96 -22.33
N LYS A 118 1.15 17.44 -21.99
CA LYS A 118 -0.14 18.01 -22.41
C LYS A 118 -0.64 19.14 -21.50
N TYR A 119 -0.26 19.18 -20.24
CA TYR A 119 -0.80 20.14 -19.26
C TYR A 119 0.20 21.19 -18.79
N GLY A 120 1.38 21.30 -19.42
CA GLY A 120 2.38 22.30 -19.10
C GLY A 120 2.90 22.24 -17.66
N LYS A 121 3.78 23.15 -17.30
CA LYS A 121 4.48 23.25 -16.02
C LYS A 121 3.58 23.48 -14.77
N ARG A 122 2.27 23.46 -14.90
CA ARG A 122 1.33 23.62 -13.77
C ARG A 122 1.09 22.35 -12.94
N ALA A 123 1.65 21.23 -13.31
CA ALA A 123 1.55 20.01 -12.51
C ALA A 123 2.62 19.96 -11.39
N GLY A 124 2.71 21.00 -10.59
CA GLY A 124 3.45 21.03 -9.33
C GLY A 124 2.78 20.22 -8.21
N PHE A 125 2.02 19.18 -8.54
CA PHE A 125 1.62 18.19 -7.57
C PHE A 125 2.84 17.33 -7.26
N MET A 126 3.58 17.71 -6.21
CA MET A 126 4.48 16.81 -5.52
C MET A 126 3.62 15.67 -4.98
N ILE A 127 3.57 14.56 -5.69
CA ILE A 127 3.04 13.33 -5.12
C ILE A 127 4.02 12.95 -4.02
N ARG A 128 3.60 13.15 -2.77
CA ARG A 128 4.39 12.71 -1.63
C ARG A 128 4.49 11.19 -1.71
N ASP A 129 5.70 10.69 -1.56
CA ASP A 129 5.94 9.28 -1.40
C ASP A 129 5.15 8.78 -0.21
N LYS A 130 4.55 7.61 -0.34
CA LYS A 130 3.83 6.97 0.75
C LYS A 130 4.77 6.11 1.56
N GLU A 131 4.63 6.20 2.87
CA GLU A 131 5.40 5.43 3.84
C GLU A 131 4.72 4.11 4.16
N PHE A 132 5.50 3.04 4.19
CA PHE A 132 5.06 1.70 4.58
C PHE A 132 6.07 1.05 5.52
N SER A 133 5.59 0.24 6.43
CA SER A 133 6.41 -0.56 7.33
C SER A 133 6.68 -1.98 6.82
N ASP A 134 6.05 -2.36 5.71
CA ASP A 134 6.10 -3.68 5.13
C ASP A 134 5.95 -3.61 3.61
N ILE A 135 6.70 -4.47 2.92
CA ILE A 135 6.71 -4.50 1.46
C ILE A 135 5.38 -5.00 0.89
N ALA A 136 4.72 -5.95 1.53
CA ALA A 136 3.44 -6.47 1.07
C ALA A 136 2.37 -5.36 1.06
N ALA A 137 2.37 -4.48 2.06
CA ALA A 137 1.48 -3.33 2.12
C ALA A 137 1.71 -2.34 0.97
N ALA A 138 2.99 -2.06 0.65
CA ALA A 138 3.35 -1.19 -0.47
C ALA A 138 2.91 -1.77 -1.82
N LEU A 139 3.18 -3.05 -2.04
CA LEU A 139 2.79 -3.79 -3.24
C LEU A 139 1.26 -3.83 -3.42
N PHE A 140 0.56 -4.15 -2.35
CA PHE A 140 -0.90 -4.22 -2.37
C PHE A 140 -1.53 -2.85 -2.63
N TYR A 141 -0.96 -1.79 -2.06
CA TYR A 141 -1.40 -0.42 -2.34
C TYR A 141 -1.26 -0.07 -3.83
N ALA A 142 -0.10 -0.33 -4.43
CA ALA A 142 0.13 -0.09 -5.86
C ALA A 142 -0.85 -0.88 -6.74
N TYR A 143 -1.05 -2.16 -6.43
CA TYR A 143 -2.00 -3.03 -7.12
C TYR A 143 -3.44 -2.50 -7.05
N CYS A 144 -3.93 -2.16 -5.86
CA CYS A 144 -5.29 -1.64 -5.68
C CYS A 144 -5.50 -0.27 -6.32
N HIS A 145 -4.49 0.60 -6.27
CA HIS A 145 -4.55 1.91 -6.91
C HIS A 145 -4.77 1.77 -8.42
N ASP A 146 -4.03 0.89 -9.06
CA ASP A 146 -4.09 0.72 -10.51
C ASP A 146 -5.34 -0.05 -10.96
N LYS A 147 -5.84 -0.97 -10.14
CA LYS A 147 -7.11 -1.65 -10.38
C LYS A 147 -8.30 -0.68 -10.38
N ARG A 148 -8.29 0.32 -9.51
CA ARG A 148 -9.32 1.39 -9.52
C ARG A 148 -9.24 2.24 -10.79
N TYR A 149 -8.06 2.52 -11.28
CA TYR A 149 -7.85 3.26 -12.52
C TYR A 149 -8.39 2.53 -13.76
N ARG A 150 -8.28 1.21 -13.80
CA ARG A 150 -8.87 0.39 -14.87
C ARG A 150 -10.39 0.50 -14.90
N ASN A 151 -11.04 0.40 -13.74
CA ASN A 151 -12.51 0.42 -13.66
C ASN A 151 -13.09 1.79 -14.04
N THR A 152 -12.40 2.89 -13.73
CA THR A 152 -12.84 4.23 -14.13
C THR A 152 -12.66 4.49 -15.63
N ARG A 153 -11.65 3.89 -16.27
CA ARG A 153 -11.40 4.06 -17.68
C ARG A 153 -12.36 3.27 -18.56
N SER A 154 -12.67 2.02 -18.18
CA SER A 154 -13.66 1.21 -18.89
C SER A 154 -15.07 1.81 -18.82
N ASN A 155 -15.42 2.50 -17.73
CA ASN A 155 -16.69 3.22 -17.64
C ASN A 155 -16.71 4.53 -18.46
N ALA A 156 -15.57 5.20 -18.63
CA ALA A 156 -15.48 6.40 -19.47
C ALA A 156 -15.55 6.08 -20.96
N ASP A 157 -14.94 4.97 -21.39
CA ASP A 157 -14.98 4.51 -22.77
C ASP A 157 -16.38 4.00 -23.15
N ALA A 158 -17.13 3.42 -22.21
CA ALA A 158 -18.51 2.97 -22.43
C ALA A 158 -19.53 4.11 -22.56
N ILE A 159 -19.21 5.31 -22.07
CA ILE A 159 -20.09 6.50 -22.17
C ILE A 159 -19.84 7.29 -23.47
N SER A 160 -18.69 7.12 -24.12
CA SER A 160 -18.37 7.82 -25.37
C SER A 160 -18.93 7.14 -26.64
N ASP A 161 -19.52 5.95 -26.51
CA ASP A 161 -20.16 5.21 -27.60
C ASP A 161 -21.70 5.33 -27.63
N ILE A 162 -22.30 6.29 -26.90
CA ILE A 162 -23.69 6.70 -26.95
C ILE A 162 -23.80 8.12 -27.51
#